data_33628c205f765ff416380097e86f9629
#
_entry.id   33628c205f765ff416380097e86f9629
#
_cell.length_a   1.000
_cell.length_b   1.000
_cell.length_c   1.000
_cell.angle_alpha   90.00
_cell.angle_beta   90.00
_cell.angle_gamma   90.00
#
_symmetry.space_group_name_H-M   'P 1'
#
loop_
_entity.id
_entity.type
_entity.pdbx_description
1 polymer ?
#
loop_
_entity_poly.entity_id
_entity_poly.type
_entity_poly.pdbx_seq_one_letter_code
_entity_poly.pdbx_strand_id
1 'polypeptide(L)'
;MEMKDIVLCGVSKNYGETAVYENFDLTIRAGEITCLLGASGCGKTTLLNMLAGLLPYTGEIRGVPGRVSYIFQEERLLPNLTVRQNIDYVLGKRSQKTEEMLALVELSDKADEYPIHLSGGQAQRASIARAFAYPSELLLMDEPFSSLDTALKIRLTEVFCNLWERDRRTVVFVTHDVEEAYTLAHRAVLIRAGKAAADFTCGEKIPRPYGEPSPFKQNILQAMLQG
;
A
#
# COMPACT_ATOMS: atom_id res chain seq x y z
N MET A 1 -19.94 -6.67 7.79
CA MET A 1 -19.80 -7.51 6.57
C MET A 1 -18.52 -8.31 6.75
N GLU A 2 -18.57 -9.60 6.54
CA GLU A 2 -17.37 -10.46 6.67
C GLU A 2 -16.42 -10.15 5.52
N MET A 3 -15.19 -9.75 5.82
CA MET A 3 -14.17 -9.52 4.80
C MET A 3 -13.79 -10.87 4.17
N LYS A 4 -13.66 -10.87 2.84
CA LYS A 4 -13.32 -12.08 2.07
C LYS A 4 -11.92 -11.95 1.49
N ASP A 5 -11.26 -13.10 1.36
CA ASP A 5 -9.99 -13.17 0.62
C ASP A 5 -10.19 -12.69 -0.82
N ILE A 6 -9.17 -12.02 -1.35
CA ILE A 6 -9.13 -11.65 -2.76
C ILE A 6 -8.35 -12.74 -3.48
N VAL A 7 -8.99 -13.36 -4.47
CA VAL A 7 -8.42 -14.51 -5.19
C VAL A 7 -8.25 -14.14 -6.66
N LEU A 8 -7.02 -14.22 -7.13
CA LEU A 8 -6.65 -14.08 -8.54
C LEU A 8 -6.50 -15.48 -9.13
N CYS A 9 -7.20 -15.77 -10.23
CA CYS A 9 -7.19 -17.06 -10.92
C CYS A 9 -6.87 -16.86 -12.41
N GLY A 10 -5.73 -17.38 -12.86
CA GLY A 10 -5.31 -17.35 -14.25
C GLY A 10 -5.22 -15.94 -14.82
N VAL A 11 -4.84 -14.94 -13.99
CA VAL A 11 -4.83 -13.55 -14.40
C VAL A 11 -3.69 -13.31 -15.39
N SER A 12 -4.03 -12.70 -16.54
CA SER A 12 -3.03 -12.34 -17.55
C SER A 12 -3.17 -10.88 -17.96
N LYS A 13 -2.02 -10.24 -18.22
CA LYS A 13 -1.91 -8.82 -18.60
C LYS A 13 -0.74 -8.59 -19.53
N ASN A 14 -1.04 -7.98 -20.69
CA ASN A 14 -0.04 -7.58 -21.68
C ASN A 14 -0.09 -6.08 -21.92
N TYR A 15 1.05 -5.50 -22.29
CA TYR A 15 1.21 -4.17 -22.87
C TYR A 15 1.79 -4.35 -24.28
N GLY A 16 0.93 -4.26 -25.30
CA GLY A 16 1.30 -4.65 -26.65
C GLY A 16 1.75 -6.11 -26.70
N GLU A 17 2.96 -6.37 -27.17
CA GLU A 17 3.54 -7.72 -27.24
C GLU A 17 4.22 -8.17 -25.92
N THR A 18 4.39 -7.26 -24.96
CA THR A 18 5.07 -7.59 -23.70
C THR A 18 4.08 -8.15 -22.69
N ALA A 19 4.23 -9.41 -22.33
CA ALA A 19 3.49 -10.05 -21.27
C ALA A 19 4.08 -9.63 -19.91
N VAL A 20 3.23 -9.09 -19.02
CA VAL A 20 3.59 -8.77 -17.64
C VAL A 20 3.16 -9.88 -16.69
N TYR A 21 1.97 -10.43 -16.91
CA TYR A 21 1.43 -11.60 -16.22
C TYR A 21 0.86 -12.59 -17.21
N GLU A 22 1.13 -13.87 -16.99
CA GLU A 22 0.57 -15.00 -17.74
C GLU A 22 0.10 -16.09 -16.77
N ASN A 23 -1.22 -16.34 -16.74
CA ASN A 23 -1.86 -17.31 -15.85
C ASN A 23 -1.41 -17.16 -14.39
N PHE A 24 -1.44 -15.91 -13.88
CA PHE A 24 -1.00 -15.59 -12.54
C PHE A 24 -2.08 -15.89 -11.51
N ASP A 25 -1.70 -16.67 -10.50
CA ASP A 25 -2.54 -17.02 -9.36
C ASP A 25 -1.96 -16.41 -8.08
N LEU A 26 -2.82 -15.81 -7.26
CA LEU A 26 -2.48 -15.29 -5.95
C LEU A 26 -3.73 -15.19 -5.07
N THR A 27 -3.63 -15.57 -3.81
CA THR A 27 -4.65 -15.27 -2.81
C THR A 27 -4.11 -14.20 -1.84
N ILE A 28 -4.85 -13.12 -1.66
CA ILE A 28 -4.58 -12.07 -0.68
C ILE A 28 -5.58 -12.29 0.48
N ARG A 29 -5.06 -12.50 1.68
CA ARG A 29 -5.88 -12.82 2.84
C ARG A 29 -6.58 -11.57 3.39
N ALA A 30 -7.85 -11.73 3.69
CA ALA A 30 -8.66 -10.67 4.28
C ALA A 30 -8.13 -10.22 5.64
N GLY A 31 -8.11 -8.89 5.87
CA GLY A 31 -7.67 -8.33 7.15
C GLY A 31 -6.18 -8.47 7.46
N GLU A 32 -5.37 -8.89 6.49
CA GLU A 32 -3.91 -8.95 6.60
C GLU A 32 -3.23 -7.86 5.75
N ILE A 33 -1.97 -7.59 6.06
CA ILE A 33 -1.09 -6.73 5.28
C ILE A 33 -0.18 -7.63 4.43
N THR A 34 -0.40 -7.63 3.11
CA THR A 34 0.42 -8.34 2.13
C THR A 34 1.37 -7.37 1.44
N CYS A 35 2.66 -7.65 1.47
CA CYS A 35 3.69 -6.94 0.73
C CYS A 35 3.99 -7.65 -0.60
N LEU A 36 4.05 -6.90 -1.69
CA LEU A 36 4.55 -7.36 -2.98
C LEU A 36 5.96 -6.82 -3.19
N LEU A 37 6.93 -7.71 -3.20
CA LEU A 37 8.34 -7.41 -3.43
C LEU A 37 8.77 -7.79 -4.86
N GLY A 38 9.83 -7.20 -5.36
CA GLY A 38 10.42 -7.54 -6.65
C GLY A 38 11.14 -6.37 -7.30
N ALA A 39 11.89 -6.65 -8.36
CA ALA A 39 12.63 -5.64 -9.11
C ALA A 39 11.70 -4.57 -9.72
N SER A 40 12.25 -3.40 -10.03
CA SER A 40 11.50 -2.39 -10.79
C SER A 40 11.04 -2.95 -12.13
N GLY A 41 9.81 -2.63 -12.53
CA GLY A 41 9.25 -3.11 -13.79
C GLY A 41 8.71 -4.56 -13.79
N CYS A 42 8.81 -5.34 -12.69
CA CYS A 42 8.31 -6.71 -12.68
C CYS A 42 6.77 -6.86 -12.59
N GLY A 43 6.01 -5.74 -12.63
CA GLY A 43 4.54 -5.76 -12.71
C GLY A 43 3.80 -5.43 -11.41
N LYS A 44 4.47 -5.10 -10.29
CA LYS A 44 3.81 -4.85 -8.99
C LYS A 44 2.72 -3.76 -9.05
N THR A 45 3.06 -2.59 -9.60
CA THR A 45 2.10 -1.49 -9.83
C THR A 45 0.96 -1.90 -10.77
N THR A 46 1.27 -2.73 -11.78
CA THR A 46 0.25 -3.29 -12.69
C THR A 46 -0.75 -4.14 -11.91
N LEU A 47 -0.28 -4.97 -10.96
CA LEU A 47 -1.14 -5.78 -10.11
C LEU A 47 -2.04 -4.93 -9.22
N LEU A 48 -1.48 -3.89 -8.56
CA LEU A 48 -2.28 -2.94 -7.77
C LEU A 48 -3.36 -2.26 -8.63
N ASN A 49 -3.00 -1.83 -9.84
CA ASN A 49 -3.94 -1.17 -10.75
C ASN A 49 -5.05 -2.12 -11.24
N MET A 50 -4.77 -3.41 -11.43
CA MET A 50 -5.79 -4.41 -11.73
C MET A 50 -6.73 -4.62 -10.53
N LEU A 51 -6.20 -4.73 -9.31
CA LEU A 51 -6.99 -4.83 -8.08
C LEU A 51 -7.86 -3.58 -7.84
N ALA A 52 -7.37 -2.41 -8.23
CA ALA A 52 -8.12 -1.15 -8.14
C ALA A 52 -9.19 -0.99 -9.26
N GLY A 53 -9.26 -1.91 -10.23
CA GLY A 53 -10.13 -1.78 -11.38
C GLY A 53 -9.72 -0.70 -12.39
N LEU A 54 -8.47 -0.23 -12.30
CA LEU A 54 -7.92 0.83 -13.17
C LEU A 54 -7.34 0.28 -14.47
N LEU A 55 -7.03 -1.02 -14.53
CA LEU A 55 -6.48 -1.67 -15.71
C LEU A 55 -7.28 -2.93 -16.06
N PRO A 56 -7.60 -3.15 -17.36
CA PRO A 56 -8.20 -4.39 -17.81
C PRO A 56 -7.18 -5.53 -17.78
N TYR A 57 -7.69 -6.74 -17.55
CA TYR A 57 -6.95 -8.01 -17.53
C TYR A 57 -7.83 -9.11 -18.11
N THR A 58 -7.25 -10.29 -18.36
CA THR A 58 -7.98 -11.55 -18.62
C THR A 58 -7.81 -12.50 -17.44
N GLY A 59 -8.65 -13.52 -17.31
CA GLY A 59 -8.75 -14.35 -16.11
C GLY A 59 -9.76 -13.79 -15.13
N GLU A 60 -9.63 -14.11 -13.87
CA GLU A 60 -10.63 -13.74 -12.87
C GLU A 60 -9.99 -13.21 -11.59
N ILE A 61 -10.54 -12.11 -11.05
CA ILE A 61 -10.24 -11.59 -9.71
C ILE A 61 -11.54 -11.52 -8.92
N ARG A 62 -11.62 -12.29 -7.84
CA ARG A 62 -12.80 -12.39 -6.96
C ARG A 62 -12.49 -11.75 -5.60
N GLY A 63 -13.53 -11.34 -4.89
CA GLY A 63 -13.43 -10.88 -3.50
C GLY A 63 -12.94 -9.43 -3.34
N VAL A 64 -12.67 -8.70 -4.43
CA VAL A 64 -12.34 -7.28 -4.33
C VAL A 64 -13.56 -6.52 -3.80
N PRO A 65 -13.43 -5.77 -2.69
CA PRO A 65 -14.54 -5.03 -2.12
C PRO A 65 -14.94 -3.83 -2.98
N GLY A 66 -16.16 -3.33 -2.78
CA GLY A 66 -16.67 -2.17 -3.52
C GLY A 66 -15.99 -0.85 -3.18
N ARG A 67 -15.31 -0.77 -2.02
CA ARG A 67 -14.60 0.45 -1.57
C ARG A 67 -13.12 0.17 -1.43
N VAL A 68 -12.34 0.81 -2.29
CA VAL A 68 -10.88 0.69 -2.35
C VAL A 68 -10.26 2.07 -2.14
N SER A 69 -9.26 2.17 -1.26
CA SER A 69 -8.36 3.32 -1.16
C SER A 69 -7.06 3.00 -1.89
N TYR A 70 -6.44 4.02 -2.48
CA TYR A 70 -5.16 3.87 -3.15
C TYR A 70 -4.22 5.02 -2.79
N ILE A 71 -3.04 4.68 -2.28
CA ILE A 71 -1.89 5.59 -2.15
C ILE A 71 -0.97 5.30 -3.34
N PHE A 72 -0.93 6.23 -4.28
CA PHE A 72 -0.08 6.13 -5.48
C PHE A 72 1.36 6.53 -5.12
N GLN A 73 2.31 6.12 -5.93
CA GLN A 73 3.71 6.53 -5.82
C GLN A 73 3.86 8.05 -5.94
N GLU A 74 3.10 8.69 -6.83
CA GLU A 74 2.89 10.14 -6.85
C GLU A 74 1.71 10.49 -5.94
N GLU A 75 1.77 11.56 -5.17
CA GLU A 75 0.81 11.87 -4.10
C GLU A 75 -0.62 12.10 -4.60
N ARG A 76 -0.78 12.54 -5.84
CA ARG A 76 -2.07 12.80 -6.53
C ARG A 76 -3.08 13.55 -5.66
N LEU A 77 -2.61 14.57 -4.95
CA LEU A 77 -3.48 15.50 -4.25
C LEU A 77 -4.23 16.36 -5.28
N LEU A 78 -5.45 16.75 -4.94
CA LEU A 78 -6.23 17.68 -5.75
C LEU A 78 -5.62 19.09 -5.60
N PRO A 79 -5.03 19.68 -6.65
CA PRO A 79 -4.19 20.87 -6.53
C PRO A 79 -4.95 22.13 -6.13
N ASN A 80 -6.26 22.16 -6.41
CA ASN A 80 -7.14 23.29 -6.12
C ASN A 80 -7.83 23.20 -4.75
N LEU A 81 -7.50 22.18 -3.96
CA LEU A 81 -8.01 21.96 -2.62
C LEU A 81 -6.87 22.02 -1.61
N THR A 82 -7.14 22.58 -0.43
CA THR A 82 -6.17 22.56 0.68
C THR A 82 -5.97 21.13 1.18
N VAL A 83 -4.98 20.90 2.07
CA VAL A 83 -4.73 19.59 2.69
C VAL A 83 -6.00 19.09 3.38
N ARG A 84 -6.63 19.93 4.21
CA ARG A 84 -7.91 19.65 4.87
C ARG A 84 -9.00 19.27 3.86
N GLN A 85 -9.18 20.08 2.82
CA GLN A 85 -10.20 19.85 1.80
C GLN A 85 -9.94 18.56 1.00
N ASN A 86 -8.69 18.17 0.78
CA ASN A 86 -8.35 16.89 0.16
C ASN A 86 -8.84 15.70 0.99
N ILE A 87 -8.79 15.79 2.33
CA ILE A 87 -9.29 14.76 3.24
C ILE A 87 -10.82 14.81 3.33
N ASP A 88 -11.40 16.02 3.48
CA ASP A 88 -12.86 16.20 3.52
C ASP A 88 -13.55 15.70 2.24
N TYR A 89 -12.86 15.85 1.08
CA TYR A 89 -13.39 15.42 -0.22
C TYR A 89 -13.75 13.93 -0.24
N VAL A 90 -12.90 13.06 0.29
CA VAL A 90 -13.17 11.61 0.32
C VAL A 90 -14.19 11.22 1.38
N LEU A 91 -14.42 12.09 2.38
CA LEU A 91 -15.47 11.91 3.39
C LEU A 91 -16.84 12.46 2.91
N GLY A 92 -16.86 13.23 1.82
CA GLY A 92 -18.06 13.89 1.29
C GLY A 92 -18.59 15.03 2.17
N LYS A 93 -17.89 15.39 3.24
CA LYS A 93 -18.24 16.46 4.18
C LYS A 93 -17.08 16.84 5.07
N ARG A 94 -17.12 18.04 5.64
CA ARG A 94 -16.23 18.42 6.75
C ARG A 94 -16.47 17.52 7.97
N SER A 95 -15.41 17.00 8.56
CA SER A 95 -15.50 15.98 9.60
C SER A 95 -14.41 16.17 10.66
N GLN A 96 -14.75 15.88 11.92
CA GLN A 96 -13.75 15.80 12.99
C GLN A 96 -12.67 14.75 12.69
N LYS A 97 -12.99 13.69 11.94
CA LYS A 97 -12.03 12.70 11.46
C LYS A 97 -10.91 13.33 10.63
N THR A 98 -11.18 14.43 9.90
CA THR A 98 -10.17 15.18 9.16
C THR A 98 -9.11 15.76 10.10
N GLU A 99 -9.55 16.37 11.22
CA GLU A 99 -8.61 16.93 12.21
C GLU A 99 -7.79 15.82 12.89
N GLU A 100 -8.42 14.69 13.20
CA GLU A 100 -7.72 13.52 13.76
C GLU A 100 -6.66 13.00 12.79
N MET A 101 -6.97 12.87 11.50
CA MET A 101 -6.01 12.44 10.49
C MET A 101 -4.87 13.43 10.32
N LEU A 102 -5.16 14.74 10.29
CA LEU A 102 -4.15 15.79 10.20
C LEU A 102 -3.17 15.76 11.38
N ALA A 103 -3.71 15.57 12.60
CA ALA A 103 -2.89 15.45 13.80
C ALA A 103 -1.99 14.20 13.76
N LEU A 104 -2.54 13.05 13.34
CA LEU A 104 -1.80 11.80 13.26
C LEU A 104 -0.63 11.84 12.27
N VAL A 105 -0.79 12.56 11.15
CA VAL A 105 0.28 12.71 10.16
C VAL A 105 1.11 13.98 10.37
N GLU A 106 0.97 14.68 11.49
CA GLU A 106 1.71 15.90 11.84
C GLU A 106 1.58 17.01 10.77
N LEU A 107 0.34 17.28 10.31
CA LEU A 107 0.04 18.31 9.32
C LEU A 107 -1.05 19.29 9.79
N SER A 108 -1.32 19.39 11.09
CA SER A 108 -2.35 20.31 11.62
C SER A 108 -2.03 21.76 11.31
N ASP A 109 -0.75 22.16 11.34
CA ASP A 109 -0.26 23.50 11.00
C ASP A 109 -0.27 23.79 9.48
N LYS A 110 -0.44 22.77 8.65
CA LYS A 110 -0.47 22.82 7.19
C LYS A 110 -1.85 22.52 6.61
N ALA A 111 -2.87 22.41 7.46
CA ALA A 111 -4.20 22.00 7.07
C ALA A 111 -4.83 22.87 5.97
N ASP A 112 -4.56 24.16 6.01
CA ASP A 112 -5.12 25.15 5.08
C ASP A 112 -4.17 25.53 3.93
N GLU A 113 -3.00 24.87 3.84
CA GLU A 113 -2.07 25.01 2.72
C GLU A 113 -2.53 24.23 1.50
N TYR A 114 -2.14 24.71 0.32
CA TYR A 114 -2.37 24.00 -0.95
C TYR A 114 -1.20 23.04 -1.25
N PRO A 115 -1.43 21.95 -2.02
CA PRO A 115 -0.39 20.98 -2.35
C PRO A 115 0.90 21.56 -2.91
N ILE A 116 0.81 22.63 -3.70
CA ILE A 116 1.98 23.31 -4.30
C ILE A 116 2.94 23.92 -3.27
N HIS A 117 2.47 24.18 -2.06
CA HIS A 117 3.27 24.74 -0.97
C HIS A 117 3.84 23.67 -0.02
N LEU A 118 3.59 22.40 -0.30
CA LEU A 118 4.06 21.29 0.53
C LEU A 118 5.41 20.76 0.02
N SER A 119 6.25 20.31 0.96
CA SER A 119 7.37 19.43 0.58
C SER A 119 6.85 18.07 0.13
N GLY A 120 7.65 17.29 -0.63
CA GLY A 120 7.26 15.95 -1.05
C GLY A 120 6.83 15.05 0.13
N GLY A 121 7.59 15.08 1.24
CA GLY A 121 7.21 14.32 2.44
C GLY A 121 5.90 14.81 3.10
N GLN A 122 5.59 16.11 3.04
CA GLN A 122 4.30 16.64 3.52
C GLN A 122 3.16 16.22 2.60
N ALA A 123 3.34 16.28 1.29
CA ALA A 123 2.35 15.84 0.31
C ALA A 123 2.08 14.34 0.44
N GLN A 124 3.11 13.52 0.67
CA GLN A 124 2.97 12.10 0.93
C GLN A 124 2.16 11.82 2.20
N ARG A 125 2.46 12.52 3.31
CA ARG A 125 1.67 12.42 4.56
C ARG A 125 0.20 12.81 4.36
N ALA A 126 -0.07 13.86 3.60
CA ALA A 126 -1.43 14.27 3.25
C ALA A 126 -2.16 13.21 2.42
N SER A 127 -1.47 12.56 1.47
CA SER A 127 -2.01 11.44 0.68
C SER A 127 -2.36 10.24 1.56
N ILE A 128 -1.48 9.89 2.51
CA ILE A 128 -1.73 8.83 3.51
C ILE A 128 -2.96 9.17 4.35
N ALA A 129 -3.03 10.39 4.91
CA ALA A 129 -4.17 10.83 5.71
C ALA A 129 -5.49 10.74 4.94
N ARG A 130 -5.52 11.18 3.67
CA ARG A 130 -6.68 11.08 2.80
C ARG A 130 -7.12 9.63 2.57
N ALA A 131 -6.18 8.73 2.31
CA ALA A 131 -6.48 7.32 2.05
C ALA A 131 -7.04 6.61 3.30
N PHE A 132 -6.52 6.94 4.49
CA PHE A 132 -7.03 6.40 5.75
C PHE A 132 -8.34 7.02 6.20
N ALA A 133 -8.61 8.27 5.85
CA ALA A 133 -9.88 8.90 6.15
C ALA A 133 -11.05 8.18 5.46
N TYR A 134 -10.85 7.73 4.22
CA TYR A 134 -11.89 7.01 3.46
C TYR A 134 -12.15 5.62 4.07
N PRO A 135 -13.43 5.27 4.32
CA PRO A 135 -13.79 3.98 4.93
C PRO A 135 -13.76 2.84 3.91
N SER A 136 -12.57 2.50 3.41
CA SER A 136 -12.36 1.39 2.47
C SER A 136 -12.12 0.08 3.20
N GLU A 137 -12.45 -1.03 2.56
CA GLU A 137 -12.18 -2.40 3.04
C GLU A 137 -10.85 -2.94 2.48
N LEU A 138 -10.35 -2.33 1.39
CA LEU A 138 -9.05 -2.61 0.78
C LEU A 138 -8.27 -1.31 0.66
N LEU A 139 -7.02 -1.33 1.11
CA LEU A 139 -6.04 -0.27 0.93
C LEU A 139 -4.89 -0.78 0.07
N LEU A 140 -4.68 -0.13 -1.07
CA LEU A 140 -3.56 -0.38 -1.98
C LEU A 140 -2.53 0.73 -1.81
N MET A 141 -1.24 0.38 -1.77
CA MET A 141 -0.16 1.36 -1.60
C MET A 141 1.01 1.04 -2.52
N ASP A 142 1.38 1.99 -3.36
CA ASP A 142 2.50 1.85 -4.30
C ASP A 142 3.69 2.67 -3.80
N GLU A 143 4.70 2.01 -3.25
CA GLU A 143 5.90 2.61 -2.66
C GLU A 143 5.61 3.76 -1.68
N PRO A 144 4.75 3.56 -0.66
CA PRO A 144 4.16 4.64 0.14
C PRO A 144 5.16 5.43 0.99
N PHE A 145 6.36 4.90 1.21
CA PHE A 145 7.37 5.52 2.08
C PHE A 145 8.69 5.83 1.37
N SER A 146 8.76 5.65 0.04
CA SER A 146 10.01 5.76 -0.74
C SER A 146 10.65 7.15 -0.71
N SER A 147 9.83 8.21 -0.61
CA SER A 147 10.29 9.62 -0.60
C SER A 147 10.58 10.19 0.80
N LEU A 148 10.47 9.36 1.86
CA LEU A 148 10.60 9.80 3.24
C LEU A 148 11.98 9.50 3.82
N ASP A 149 12.48 10.39 4.67
CA ASP A 149 13.65 10.09 5.49
C ASP A 149 13.36 8.98 6.52
N THR A 150 14.41 8.30 6.99
CA THR A 150 14.28 7.14 7.87
C THR A 150 13.50 7.42 9.16
N ALA A 151 13.71 8.58 9.79
CA ALA A 151 13.05 8.91 11.04
C ALA A 151 11.54 9.11 10.85
N LEU A 152 11.16 9.79 9.76
CA LEU A 152 9.76 10.00 9.39
C LEU A 152 9.10 8.68 8.94
N LYS A 153 9.82 7.85 8.19
CA LYS A 153 9.38 6.51 7.80
C LYS A 153 9.00 5.66 9.02
N ILE A 154 9.85 5.60 10.04
CA ILE A 154 9.59 4.85 11.28
C ILE A 154 8.31 5.36 11.95
N ARG A 155 8.21 6.68 12.18
CA ARG A 155 7.02 7.28 12.83
C ARG A 155 5.73 7.00 12.06
N LEU A 156 5.72 7.18 10.73
CA LEU A 156 4.53 6.93 9.92
C LEU A 156 4.16 5.45 9.85
N THR A 157 5.15 4.57 9.91
CA THR A 157 4.93 3.12 10.02
C THR A 157 4.19 2.77 11.32
N GLU A 158 4.58 3.36 12.45
CA GLU A 158 3.89 3.19 13.73
C GLU A 158 2.45 3.72 13.66
N VAL A 159 2.26 4.94 13.12
CA VAL A 159 0.93 5.53 12.91
C VAL A 159 0.06 4.64 12.03
N PHE A 160 0.63 4.14 10.93
CA PHE A 160 -0.06 3.22 10.02
C PHE A 160 -0.52 1.96 10.74
N CYS A 161 0.37 1.29 11.49
CA CYS A 161 0.03 0.08 12.23
C CYS A 161 -1.05 0.32 13.28
N ASN A 162 -0.97 1.43 14.01
CA ASN A 162 -1.98 1.81 15.01
C ASN A 162 -3.35 2.05 14.36
N LEU A 163 -3.41 2.68 13.19
CA LEU A 163 -4.65 2.87 12.42
C LEU A 163 -5.18 1.53 11.90
N TRP A 164 -4.30 0.70 11.36
CA TRP A 164 -4.68 -0.60 10.84
C TRP A 164 -5.18 -1.54 11.95
N GLU A 165 -4.59 -1.54 13.13
CA GLU A 165 -5.07 -2.34 14.26
C GLU A 165 -6.51 -2.00 14.68
N ARG A 166 -6.96 -0.77 14.44
CA ARG A 166 -8.31 -0.31 14.79
C ARG A 166 -9.39 -0.76 13.80
N ASP A 167 -9.09 -0.82 12.52
CA ASP A 167 -10.09 -1.14 11.50
C ASP A 167 -9.81 -2.42 10.69
N ARG A 168 -8.61 -3.01 10.83
CA ARG A 168 -8.23 -4.32 10.29
C ARG A 168 -8.56 -4.53 8.80
N ARG A 169 -8.55 -3.46 8.00
CA ARG A 169 -8.77 -3.57 6.56
C ARG A 169 -7.70 -4.42 5.88
N THR A 170 -8.04 -5.03 4.75
CA THR A 170 -7.06 -5.70 3.89
C THR A 170 -6.12 -4.67 3.28
N VAL A 171 -4.81 -4.93 3.32
CA VAL A 171 -3.79 -4.04 2.75
C VAL A 171 -2.92 -4.81 1.79
N VAL A 172 -2.68 -4.23 0.62
CA VAL A 172 -1.66 -4.69 -0.32
C VAL A 172 -0.72 -3.52 -0.61
N PHE A 173 0.54 -3.67 -0.30
CA PHE A 173 1.51 -2.64 -0.61
C PHE A 173 2.69 -3.18 -1.41
N VAL A 174 3.25 -2.30 -2.22
CA VAL A 174 4.42 -2.55 -3.05
C VAL A 174 5.60 -1.80 -2.47
N THR A 175 6.73 -2.47 -2.36
CA THR A 175 8.00 -1.84 -2.04
C THR A 175 9.15 -2.66 -2.64
N HIS A 176 10.32 -2.05 -2.75
CA HIS A 176 11.59 -2.75 -3.01
C HIS A 176 12.46 -2.83 -1.74
N ASP A 177 12.00 -2.24 -0.63
CA ASP A 177 12.68 -2.18 0.66
C ASP A 177 12.27 -3.38 1.54
N VAL A 178 13.22 -4.26 1.85
CA VAL A 178 13.01 -5.43 2.70
C VAL A 178 12.72 -5.03 4.16
N GLU A 179 13.22 -3.88 4.60
CA GLU A 179 12.92 -3.35 5.94
C GLU A 179 11.44 -2.97 6.06
N GLU A 180 10.87 -2.30 5.04
CA GLU A 180 9.44 -1.99 5.02
C GLU A 180 8.58 -3.25 5.03
N ALA A 181 8.96 -4.24 4.21
CA ALA A 181 8.28 -5.52 4.17
C ALA A 181 8.32 -6.23 5.53
N TYR A 182 9.47 -6.24 6.20
CA TYR A 182 9.59 -6.83 7.53
C TYR A 182 8.76 -6.07 8.57
N THR A 183 8.88 -4.75 8.60
CA THR A 183 8.25 -3.93 9.63
C THR A 183 6.72 -3.99 9.59
N LEU A 184 6.14 -4.06 8.38
CA LEU A 184 4.70 -3.88 8.16
C LEU A 184 3.93 -5.14 7.76
N ALA A 185 4.55 -6.09 7.04
CA ALA A 185 3.79 -7.15 6.39
C ALA A 185 3.59 -8.38 7.27
N HIS A 186 2.38 -8.95 7.24
CA HIS A 186 2.12 -10.30 7.73
C HIS A 186 2.64 -11.34 6.72
N ARG A 187 2.63 -10.97 5.43
CA ARG A 187 3.05 -11.83 4.33
C ARG A 187 3.77 -11.01 3.27
N ALA A 188 4.89 -11.52 2.77
CA ALA A 188 5.63 -10.94 1.66
C ALA A 188 5.66 -11.92 0.48
N VAL A 189 5.25 -11.45 -0.69
CA VAL A 189 5.25 -12.24 -1.93
C VAL A 189 6.25 -11.62 -2.90
N LEU A 190 7.26 -12.41 -3.29
CA LEU A 190 8.25 -11.99 -4.28
C LEU A 190 7.71 -12.20 -5.69
N ILE A 191 7.51 -11.12 -6.43
CA ILE A 191 7.10 -11.15 -7.83
C ILE A 191 8.33 -11.12 -8.72
N ARG A 192 8.42 -12.11 -9.62
CA ARG A 192 9.52 -12.22 -10.60
C ARG A 192 8.97 -12.77 -11.91
N ALA A 193 9.28 -12.11 -13.03
CA ALA A 193 8.86 -12.52 -14.36
C ALA A 193 7.36 -12.90 -14.44
N GLY A 194 6.48 -12.06 -13.84
CA GLY A 194 5.04 -12.27 -13.85
C GLY A 194 4.54 -13.46 -13.00
N LYS A 195 5.37 -13.97 -12.07
CA LYS A 195 5.02 -15.11 -11.18
C LYS A 195 5.27 -14.75 -9.72
N ALA A 196 4.52 -15.38 -8.81
CA ALA A 196 4.83 -15.41 -7.39
C ALA A 196 5.99 -16.39 -7.17
N ALA A 197 7.22 -15.87 -7.18
CA ALA A 197 8.43 -16.69 -7.14
C ALA A 197 8.75 -17.23 -5.74
N ALA A 198 8.34 -16.50 -4.69
CA ALA A 198 8.46 -16.92 -3.30
C ALA A 198 7.39 -16.26 -2.44
N ASP A 199 7.06 -16.89 -1.32
CA ASP A 199 5.99 -16.49 -0.41
C ASP A 199 6.48 -16.69 1.03
N PHE A 200 6.48 -15.62 1.80
CA PHE A 200 7.00 -15.58 3.16
C PHE A 200 5.91 -15.08 4.11
N THR A 201 5.63 -15.82 5.16
CA THR A 201 4.72 -15.41 6.23
C THR A 201 5.50 -15.12 7.50
N CYS A 202 5.16 -14.03 8.18
CA CYS A 202 5.71 -13.66 9.48
C CYS A 202 4.59 -13.49 10.49
N GLY A 203 4.56 -14.35 11.51
CA GLY A 203 3.53 -14.36 12.55
C GLY A 203 3.77 -13.36 13.70
N GLU A 204 4.90 -12.66 13.70
CA GLU A 204 5.22 -11.68 14.71
C GLU A 204 4.32 -10.44 14.61
N LYS A 205 4.04 -9.81 15.76
CA LYS A 205 3.24 -8.59 15.82
C LYS A 205 3.93 -7.43 15.08
N ILE A 206 3.14 -6.59 14.42
CA ILE A 206 3.57 -5.37 13.73
C ILE A 206 3.22 -4.12 14.57
N PRO A 207 3.96 -2.98 14.43
CA PRO A 207 5.20 -2.86 13.66
C PRO A 207 6.34 -3.62 14.31
N ARG A 208 7.21 -4.21 13.49
CA ARG A 208 8.45 -4.81 13.98
C ARG A 208 9.57 -3.79 14.00
N PRO A 209 10.55 -3.93 14.91
CA PRO A 209 11.64 -2.97 15.03
C PRO A 209 12.44 -2.82 13.75
N TYR A 210 12.66 -1.58 13.34
CA TYR A 210 13.44 -1.24 12.16
C TYR A 210 14.94 -1.52 12.40
N GLY A 211 15.61 -2.11 11.40
CA GLY A 211 17.06 -2.39 11.45
C GLY A 211 17.44 -3.67 12.20
N GLU A 212 16.54 -4.34 12.91
CA GLU A 212 16.88 -5.57 13.63
C GLU A 212 17.08 -6.76 12.68
N PRO A 213 18.04 -7.65 12.97
CA PRO A 213 18.23 -8.90 12.24
C PRO A 213 16.98 -9.78 12.35
N SER A 214 16.57 -10.41 11.24
CA SER A 214 15.42 -11.32 11.23
C SER A 214 15.61 -12.42 10.21
N PRO A 215 15.26 -13.69 10.53
CA PRO A 215 15.23 -14.77 9.57
C PRO A 215 14.31 -14.46 8.38
N PHE A 216 13.21 -13.77 8.61
CA PHE A 216 12.30 -13.33 7.55
C PHE A 216 13.00 -12.44 6.53
N LYS A 217 13.77 -11.42 6.98
CA LYS A 217 14.55 -10.56 6.08
C LYS A 217 15.62 -11.34 5.32
N GLN A 218 16.33 -12.22 6.02
CA GLN A 218 17.38 -13.03 5.40
C GLN A 218 16.82 -13.92 4.29
N ASN A 219 15.68 -14.58 4.53
CA ASN A 219 15.03 -15.43 3.56
C ASN A 219 14.57 -14.64 2.32
N ILE A 220 14.00 -13.45 2.51
CA ILE A 220 13.62 -12.58 1.40
C ILE A 220 14.86 -12.16 0.59
N LEU A 221 15.90 -11.66 1.27
CA LEU A 221 17.15 -11.24 0.60
C LEU A 221 17.78 -12.38 -0.18
N GLN A 222 17.85 -13.58 0.41
CA GLN A 222 18.35 -14.76 -0.27
C GLN A 222 17.55 -15.11 -1.53
N ALA A 223 16.20 -15.07 -1.44
CA ALA A 223 15.35 -15.31 -2.59
C ALA A 223 15.50 -14.23 -3.69
N MET A 224 15.72 -12.97 -3.30
CA MET A 224 15.98 -11.88 -4.25
C MET A 224 17.33 -12.05 -4.99
N LEU A 225 18.35 -12.60 -4.34
CA LEU A 225 19.69 -12.81 -4.91
C LEU A 225 19.78 -14.07 -5.80
N GLN A 226 18.90 -15.03 -5.63
CA GLN A 226 18.89 -16.30 -6.39
C GLN A 226 18.27 -16.20 -7.80
N GLY A 227 17.97 -15.05 -8.26
CA GLY A 227 17.38 -14.78 -9.58
C GLY A 227 18.01 -13.65 -10.29
#